data_13353c2bc59687b57909fb5b70c9f54e
#
_entry.id   13353c2bc59687b57909fb5b70c9f54e
#
_cell.length_a   1.000
_cell.length_b   1.000
_cell.length_c   1.000
_cell.angle_alpha   90.00
_cell.angle_beta   90.00
_cell.angle_gamma   90.00
#
_symmetry.space_group_name_H-M   'P 1'
#
loop_
_entity.id
_entity.type
_entity.pdbx_description
1 polymer ?
#
loop_
_entity_poly.entity_id
_entity_poly.type
_entity_poly.pdbx_seq_one_letter_code
_entity_poly.pdbx_strand_id
1 'polypeptide(L)' 'MIVSTVQSGQLWQSEETGDRWLVTKVYSEVFASHAILRKVGGTDADLLRVKIESAEEGVSLPGFVFTQEAEEF' A
#
# COMPACT_ATOMS: atom_id res chain seq x y z
N MET A 1 -1.44 6.56 -7.67
CA MET A 1 -0.62 5.85 -8.66
C MET A 1 -1.01 4.40 -8.72
N ILE A 2 -0.97 3.82 -9.90
CA ILE A 2 -1.42 2.45 -10.13
C ILE A 2 -0.22 1.58 -10.41
N VAL A 3 -0.20 0.41 -9.78
CA VAL A 3 0.84 -0.59 -10.00
C VAL A 3 0.16 -1.88 -10.45
N SER A 4 0.95 -2.83 -10.93
CA SER A 4 0.36 -4.08 -11.40
C SER A 4 -0.16 -4.93 -10.24
N THR A 5 0.52 -4.92 -9.10
CA THR A 5 0.05 -5.62 -7.91
C THR A 5 0.50 -4.87 -6.68
N VAL A 6 -0.24 -5.08 -5.58
CA VAL A 6 0.19 -4.62 -4.27
C VAL A 6 0.82 -5.81 -3.57
N GLN A 7 2.05 -5.65 -3.09
CA GLN A 7 2.79 -6.75 -2.48
C GLN A 7 3.43 -6.28 -1.19
N SER A 8 3.65 -7.22 -0.28
CA SER A 8 4.38 -6.90 0.93
C SER A 8 5.79 -6.46 0.55
N GLY A 9 6.31 -5.50 1.30
CA GLY A 9 7.60 -4.89 1.02
C GLY A 9 7.53 -3.61 0.25
N GLN A 10 6.38 -3.28 -0.33
CA GLN A 10 6.23 -2.02 -1.05
C GLN A 10 6.07 -0.86 -0.09
N LEU A 11 6.50 0.31 -0.53
CA LEU A 11 6.35 1.55 0.23
C LEU A 11 5.35 2.45 -0.50
N TRP A 12 4.41 2.96 0.25
CA TRP A 12 3.42 3.89 -0.25
C TRP A 12 3.40 5.12 0.64
N GLN A 13 3.00 6.25 0.09
CA GLN A 13 2.94 7.50 0.83
C GLN A 13 1.51 7.98 0.90
N SER A 14 1.09 8.37 2.11
CA SER A 14 -0.24 8.94 2.30
C SER A 14 -0.31 10.29 1.60
N GLU A 15 -1.33 10.49 0.77
CA GLU A 15 -1.55 11.77 0.13
C GLU A 15 -1.99 12.82 1.14
N GLU A 16 -2.61 12.38 2.21
CA GLU A 16 -3.17 13.30 3.17
C GLU A 16 -2.11 13.81 4.14
N THR A 17 -1.24 12.94 4.63
CA THR A 17 -0.29 13.31 5.68
C THR A 17 1.15 13.35 5.21
N GLY A 18 1.46 12.71 4.08
CA GLY A 18 2.83 12.62 3.61
C GLY A 18 3.64 11.53 4.27
N ASP A 19 3.05 10.80 5.21
CA ASP A 19 3.77 9.72 5.87
C ASP A 19 3.95 8.54 4.93
N ARG A 20 5.03 7.80 5.12
CA ARG A 20 5.30 6.61 4.36
C ARG A 20 4.84 5.39 5.13
N TRP A 21 4.33 4.42 4.38
CA TRP A 21 3.76 3.21 4.95
C TRP A 21 4.31 2.01 4.21
N LEU A 22 4.65 0.98 4.97
CA LEU A 22 5.19 -0.26 4.43
C LEU A 22 4.07 -1.29 4.38
N VAL A 23 3.89 -1.91 3.21
CA VAL A 23 2.94 -3.02 3.08
C VAL A 23 3.55 -4.23 3.77
N THR A 24 2.91 -4.69 4.82
CA THR A 24 3.40 -5.84 5.57
C THR A 24 2.68 -7.12 5.23
N LYS A 25 1.45 -7.02 4.72
CA LYS A 25 0.66 -8.20 4.42
C LYS A 25 -0.41 -7.83 3.39
N VAL A 26 -0.68 -8.75 2.49
CA VAL A 26 -1.77 -8.61 1.54
C VAL A 26 -2.60 -9.88 1.63
N TYR A 27 -3.91 -9.73 1.68
CA TYR A 27 -4.78 -10.90 1.73
C TYR A 27 -6.05 -10.62 0.94
N SER A 28 -6.69 -11.70 0.50
CA SER A 28 -7.89 -11.63 -0.31
C SER A 28 -9.06 -12.18 0.48
N GLU A 29 -10.21 -11.52 0.34
CA GLU A 29 -11.46 -12.02 0.82
C GLU A 29 -12.36 -12.29 -0.37
N VAL A 30 -13.60 -12.70 -0.10
CA VAL A 30 -14.47 -13.17 -1.18
C VAL A 30 -14.64 -12.12 -2.27
N PHE A 31 -14.85 -10.87 -1.89
CA PHE A 31 -15.16 -9.82 -2.86
C PHE A 31 -14.13 -8.71 -2.87
N ALA A 32 -13.05 -8.82 -2.11
CA ALA A 32 -12.12 -7.71 -2.01
C ALA A 32 -10.76 -8.21 -1.52
N SER A 33 -9.75 -7.43 -1.82
CA SER A 33 -8.40 -7.66 -1.29
C SER A 33 -8.03 -6.48 -0.43
N HIS A 34 -7.21 -6.73 0.58
CA HIS A 34 -6.79 -5.72 1.52
C HIS A 34 -5.30 -5.79 1.75
N ALA A 35 -4.72 -4.65 2.06
CA ALA A 35 -3.32 -4.56 2.45
C ALA A 35 -3.24 -4.04 3.87
N ILE A 36 -2.33 -4.61 4.63
CA ILE A 36 -2.00 -4.11 5.96
C ILE A 36 -0.74 -3.29 5.83
N LEU A 37 -0.81 -2.06 6.28
CA LEU A 37 0.30 -1.12 6.18
C LEU A 37 0.78 -0.78 7.57
N ARG A 38 2.09 -0.61 7.71
CA ARG A 38 2.69 -0.13 8.94
C ARG A 38 3.43 1.16 8.66
N LYS A 39 3.24 2.15 9.52
CA LYS A 39 3.87 3.45 9.32
C LYS A 39 5.37 3.33 9.50
N VAL A 40 6.13 3.83 8.54
CA VAL A 40 7.58 3.83 8.62
C VAL A 40 8.00 4.78 9.73
N GLY A 41 8.82 4.28 10.65
CA GLY A 41 9.23 5.07 11.80
C GLY A 41 8.23 5.06 12.93
N GLY A 42 7.10 4.37 12.74
CA GLY A 42 6.10 4.25 13.80
C GLY A 42 6.31 3.01 14.64
N THR A 43 5.30 2.68 15.42
CA THR A 43 5.33 1.50 16.27
C THR A 43 4.51 0.39 15.65
N ASP A 44 4.56 -0.78 16.27
CA ASP A 44 3.76 -1.90 15.81
C ASP A 44 2.27 -1.63 15.92
N ALA A 45 1.87 -0.60 16.68
CA ALA A 45 0.48 -0.24 16.80
C ALA A 45 0.01 0.68 15.65
N ASP A 46 0.94 1.21 14.87
CA ASP A 46 0.58 2.13 13.79
C ASP A 46 0.28 1.34 12.52
N LEU A 47 -0.85 0.67 12.52
CA LEU A 47 -1.28 -0.18 11.41
C LEU A 47 -2.53 0.36 10.77
N LEU A 48 -2.62 0.20 9.46
CA LEU A 48 -3.82 0.53 8.70
C LEU A 48 -4.19 -0.66 7.83
N ARG A 49 -5.48 -0.87 7.67
CA ARG A 49 -5.99 -1.83 6.71
C ARG A 49 -6.65 -1.04 5.59
N VAL A 50 -6.17 -1.22 4.37
CA VAL A 50 -6.63 -0.46 3.23
C VAL A 50 -7.12 -1.44 2.18
N LYS A 51 -8.31 -1.16 1.64
CA LYS A 51 -8.86 -1.98 0.56
C LYS A 51 -8.11 -1.67 -0.72
N ILE A 52 -7.70 -2.71 -1.42
CA ILE A 52 -7.01 -2.58 -2.69
C ILE A 52 -8.06 -2.38 -3.77
N GLU A 53 -7.91 -1.34 -4.57
CA GLU A 53 -8.82 -1.07 -5.67
C GLU A 53 -8.22 -1.50 -6.98
N SER A 54 -9.04 -2.11 -7.82
CA SER A 54 -8.60 -2.63 -9.11
C SER A 54 -9.16 -1.77 -10.23
N ALA A 55 -8.37 -1.62 -11.27
CA ALA A 55 -8.77 -0.95 -12.50
C ALA A 55 -8.16 -1.72 -13.66
N GLU A 56 -8.51 -1.33 -14.89
CA GLU A 56 -7.96 -2.03 -16.04
C GLU A 56 -6.45 -1.93 -16.11
N GLU A 57 -5.91 -0.81 -15.66
CA GLU A 57 -4.47 -0.60 -15.73
C GLU A 57 -3.71 -1.31 -14.61
N GLY A 58 -4.39 -1.70 -13.56
CA GLY A 58 -3.72 -2.30 -12.43
C GLY A 58 -4.46 -2.05 -11.13
N VAL A 59 -3.74 -1.97 -10.03
CA VAL A 59 -4.33 -1.81 -8.70
C VAL A 59 -3.72 -0.62 -8.01
N SER A 60 -4.43 -0.11 -6.99
CA SER A 60 -3.98 1.04 -6.23
C SER A 60 -4.50 0.94 -4.80
N LEU A 61 -3.92 1.76 -3.94
CA LEU A 61 -4.39 1.95 -2.57
C LEU A 61 -5.00 3.34 -2.48
N PRO A 62 -6.31 3.44 -2.23
CA PRO A 62 -6.96 4.76 -2.19
C PRO A 62 -6.33 5.64 -1.12
N GLY A 63 -6.01 6.88 -1.48
CA GLY A 63 -5.40 7.83 -0.56
C GLY A 63 -3.90 7.70 -0.45
N PHE A 64 -3.28 6.82 -1.22
CA PHE A 64 -1.84 6.59 -1.19
C PHE A 64 -1.27 6.66 -2.60
N VAL A 65 0.00 7.03 -2.68
CA VAL A 65 0.75 6.97 -3.93
C VAL A 65 1.95 6.05 -3.73
N PHE A 66 2.25 5.32 -4.79
CA PHE A 66 3.39 4.40 -4.77
C PHE A 66 4.67 5.22 -4.82
N THR A 67 5.57 4.98 -3.86
CA THR A 67 6.79 5.77 -3.76
C THR A 67 8.05 4.97 -3.96
N GLN A 68 7.94 3.67 -4.03
CA GLN A 68 9.14 2.85 -4.16
C GLN A 68 9.68 3.00 -5.57
N GLU A 69 10.81 3.65 -5.70
CA GLU A 69 11.46 3.75 -6.98
C GLU A 69 12.03 2.41 -7.32
N ALA A 70 11.98 2.11 -8.46
CA ALA A 70 12.58 0.87 -8.81
C ALA A 70 13.98 0.92 -8.40
N GLU A 71 14.16 0.67 -7.78
CA GLU A 71 15.22 0.91 -7.47
C GLU A 71 16.12 0.55 -8.01
N GLU A 72 16.16 0.95 -8.34
CA GLU A 72 16.82 0.91 -8.96
C GLU A 72 17.89 0.74 -8.70
N PHE A 73 18.15 0.44 -8.34
CA PHE A 73 19.22 0.45 -8.27
C PHE A 73 19.72 -0.48 -8.53
#